data_79d50aeb28397c95258f5e86a954d1b0
#
_entry.id   79d50aeb28397c95258f5e86a954d1b0
#
_cell.length_a   1.000
_cell.length_b   1.000
_cell.length_c   1.000
_cell.angle_alpha   90.00
_cell.angle_beta   90.00
_cell.angle_gamma   90.00
#
_symmetry.space_group_name_H-M   'P 1'
#
loop_
_entity.id
_entity.type
_entity.pdbx_description
1 polymer ?
#
loop_
_entity_poly.entity_id
_entity_poly.type
_entity_poly.pdbx_seq_one_letter_code
_entity_poly.pdbx_strand_id
1 'polypeptide(L)'
;MSLLLTQDDTVNLSKFISREQLSPTAAYQLIHQQVIAPLHSYLTRLIAAWTGRDANDTQMILHTHALLGEVLAFRLGRETILLRTGWAQFDQQKAEQIFQVITCHIDFILQGLAQRSLGS
;
A
#
# COMPACT_ATOMS: atom_id res chain seq x y z
N MET A 1 3.15 -14.86 1.84
CA MET A 1 2.96 -14.32 0.49
C MET A 1 4.22 -14.27 -0.33
N SER A 2 5.29 -13.75 0.26
CA SER A 2 6.58 -13.71 -0.45
C SER A 2 7.11 -15.09 -0.78
N LEU A 3 6.61 -16.13 -0.11
CA LEU A 3 7.06 -17.49 -0.32
C LEU A 3 6.75 -18.05 -1.72
N LEU A 4 5.73 -17.50 -2.36
CA LEU A 4 5.25 -17.98 -3.65
C LEU A 4 5.76 -17.15 -4.83
N LEU A 5 6.42 -16.01 -4.55
CA LEU A 5 6.89 -15.10 -5.59
C LEU A 5 8.37 -14.86 -5.42
N THR A 6 9.12 -14.95 -6.51
CA THR A 6 10.52 -14.55 -6.51
C THR A 6 10.60 -13.02 -6.51
N GLN A 7 11.79 -12.50 -6.24
CA GLN A 7 12.01 -11.06 -6.33
C GLN A 7 11.77 -10.55 -7.75
N ASP A 8 12.18 -11.33 -8.74
CA ASP A 8 11.98 -10.98 -10.16
C ASP A 8 10.50 -10.95 -10.51
N ASP A 9 9.73 -11.93 -10.03
CA ASP A 9 8.29 -11.97 -10.25
C ASP A 9 7.62 -10.74 -9.66
N THR A 10 8.02 -10.34 -8.47
CA THR A 10 7.46 -9.15 -7.80
C THR A 10 7.79 -7.87 -8.57
N VAL A 11 9.02 -7.75 -9.07
CA VAL A 11 9.44 -6.60 -9.87
C VAL A 11 8.62 -6.55 -11.16
N ASN A 12 8.46 -7.67 -11.84
CA ASN A 12 7.71 -7.74 -13.09
C ASN A 12 6.24 -7.39 -12.89
N LEU A 13 5.64 -7.86 -11.79
CA LEU A 13 4.27 -7.52 -11.45
C LEU A 13 4.12 -6.02 -11.18
N SER A 14 5.06 -5.43 -10.44
CA SER A 14 5.04 -4.00 -10.16
C SER A 14 5.13 -3.17 -11.44
N LYS A 15 5.99 -3.58 -12.37
CA LYS A 15 6.12 -2.89 -13.67
C LYS A 15 4.84 -3.00 -14.48
N PHE A 16 4.22 -4.18 -14.49
CA PHE A 16 2.95 -4.38 -15.19
C PHE A 16 1.88 -3.45 -14.62
N ILE A 17 1.71 -3.44 -13.31
CA ILE A 17 0.70 -2.61 -12.66
C ILE A 17 0.95 -1.13 -12.92
N SER A 18 2.20 -0.68 -12.82
CA SER A 18 2.54 0.72 -13.06
C SER A 18 2.22 1.14 -14.49
N ARG A 19 2.52 0.30 -15.47
CA ARG A 19 2.20 0.57 -16.87
C ARG A 19 0.71 0.64 -17.09
N GLU A 20 -0.04 -0.28 -16.46
CA GLU A 20 -1.48 -0.36 -16.66
C GLU A 20 -2.24 0.79 -15.99
N GLN A 21 -1.65 1.43 -14.98
CA GLN A 21 -2.24 2.65 -14.42
C GLN A 21 -2.28 3.79 -15.44
N LEU A 22 -1.30 3.83 -16.34
CA LEU A 22 -1.24 4.88 -17.37
C LEU A 22 -2.10 4.57 -18.58
N SER A 23 -2.23 3.29 -18.92
CA SER A 23 -2.98 2.87 -20.11
C SER A 23 -3.58 1.47 -19.88
N PRO A 24 -4.71 1.40 -19.17
CA PRO A 24 -5.29 0.11 -18.78
C PRO A 24 -5.74 -0.71 -19.97
N THR A 25 -5.47 -2.02 -19.91
CA THR A 25 -5.94 -2.99 -20.91
C THR A 25 -7.02 -3.87 -20.30
N ALA A 26 -7.63 -4.73 -21.15
CA ALA A 26 -8.62 -5.70 -20.68
C ALA A 26 -8.03 -6.66 -19.64
N ALA A 27 -6.75 -7.00 -19.76
CA ALA A 27 -6.08 -7.85 -18.80
C ALA A 27 -6.04 -7.19 -17.43
N TYR A 28 -5.78 -5.88 -17.37
CA TYR A 28 -5.79 -5.17 -16.10
C TYR A 28 -7.19 -5.15 -15.48
N GLN A 29 -8.23 -4.93 -16.29
CA GLN A 29 -9.60 -4.94 -15.81
C GLN A 29 -9.93 -6.24 -15.09
N LEU A 30 -9.50 -7.37 -15.66
CA LEU A 30 -9.74 -8.67 -15.06
C LEU A 30 -9.00 -8.82 -13.71
N ILE A 31 -7.72 -8.43 -13.67
CA ILE A 31 -6.93 -8.46 -12.45
C ILE A 31 -7.53 -7.53 -11.41
N HIS A 32 -7.98 -6.36 -11.82
CA HIS A 32 -8.60 -5.41 -10.90
C HIS A 32 -9.85 -6.03 -10.25
N GLN A 33 -10.74 -6.61 -11.06
CA GLN A 33 -11.98 -7.18 -10.54
C GLN A 33 -11.73 -8.37 -9.62
N GLN A 34 -10.76 -9.22 -9.95
CA GLN A 34 -10.58 -10.48 -9.25
C GLN A 34 -9.61 -10.39 -8.08
N VAL A 35 -8.70 -9.44 -8.08
CA VAL A 35 -7.64 -9.35 -7.07
C VAL A 35 -7.59 -7.99 -6.39
N ILE A 36 -7.43 -6.93 -7.16
CA ILE A 36 -7.13 -5.60 -6.61
C ILE A 36 -8.33 -5.03 -5.87
N ALA A 37 -9.51 -5.03 -6.49
CA ALA A 37 -10.70 -4.46 -5.87
C ALA A 37 -11.13 -5.24 -4.61
N PRO A 38 -11.16 -6.58 -4.61
CA PRO A 38 -11.47 -7.30 -3.37
C PRO A 38 -10.47 -7.04 -2.25
N LEU A 39 -9.18 -6.99 -2.55
CA LEU A 39 -8.16 -6.68 -1.55
C LEU A 39 -8.32 -5.26 -1.02
N HIS A 40 -8.49 -4.30 -1.91
CA HIS A 40 -8.68 -2.90 -1.54
C HIS A 40 -9.93 -2.73 -0.66
N SER A 41 -11.03 -3.39 -1.02
CA SER A 41 -12.26 -3.37 -0.24
C SER A 41 -12.08 -3.98 1.15
N TYR A 42 -11.36 -5.10 1.22
CA TYR A 42 -11.07 -5.75 2.49
C TYR A 42 -10.28 -4.82 3.42
N LEU A 43 -9.23 -4.19 2.91
CA LEU A 43 -8.42 -3.26 3.69
C LEU A 43 -9.23 -2.03 4.12
N THR A 44 -10.08 -1.52 3.24
CA THR A 44 -10.95 -0.39 3.57
C THR A 44 -11.89 -0.75 4.73
N ARG A 45 -12.47 -1.97 4.71
CA ARG A 45 -13.32 -2.42 5.79
C ARG A 45 -12.57 -2.56 7.12
N LEU A 46 -11.33 -3.05 7.07
CA LEU A 46 -10.51 -3.16 8.28
C LEU A 46 -10.22 -1.79 8.87
N ILE A 47 -9.82 -0.84 8.05
CA ILE A 47 -9.50 0.52 8.51
C ILE A 47 -10.76 1.20 9.04
N ALA A 48 -11.87 1.04 8.36
CA ALA A 48 -13.15 1.61 8.78
C ALA A 48 -13.58 1.05 10.13
N ALA A 49 -13.48 -0.26 10.31
CA ALA A 49 -13.84 -0.90 11.58
C ALA A 49 -12.94 -0.42 12.72
N TRP A 50 -11.64 -0.30 12.45
CA TRP A 50 -10.69 0.16 13.45
C TRP A 50 -10.93 1.60 13.88
N THR A 51 -11.35 2.45 12.94
CA THR A 51 -11.52 3.89 13.18
C THR A 51 -12.95 4.29 13.51
N GLY A 52 -13.89 3.37 13.48
CA GLY A 52 -15.30 3.66 13.74
C GLY A 52 -15.98 4.41 12.61
N ARG A 53 -15.49 4.26 11.38
CA ARG A 53 -16.02 4.95 10.21
C ARG A 53 -16.74 3.99 9.26
N ASP A 54 -17.49 4.56 8.32
CA ASP A 54 -18.24 3.80 7.32
C ASP A 54 -17.31 3.39 6.18
N ALA A 55 -17.23 2.08 5.93
CA ALA A 55 -16.40 1.53 4.85
C ALA A 55 -16.87 1.96 3.45
N ASN A 56 -18.12 2.39 3.32
CA ASN A 56 -18.67 2.86 2.04
C ASN A 56 -18.38 4.34 1.78
N ASP A 57 -17.82 5.03 2.76
CA ASP A 57 -17.45 6.44 2.61
C ASP A 57 -16.26 6.55 1.65
N THR A 58 -16.41 7.41 0.64
CA THR A 58 -15.35 7.71 -0.31
C THR A 58 -14.05 8.09 0.40
N GLN A 59 -14.14 8.85 1.50
CA GLN A 59 -12.97 9.25 2.27
C GLN A 59 -12.19 8.03 2.78
N MET A 60 -12.87 6.98 3.21
CA MET A 60 -12.20 5.77 3.68
C MET A 60 -11.48 5.04 2.56
N ILE A 61 -12.07 5.04 1.37
CA ILE A 61 -11.42 4.46 0.18
C ILE A 61 -10.13 5.23 -0.12
N LEU A 62 -10.19 6.56 -0.05
CA LEU A 62 -9.02 7.40 -0.31
C LEU A 62 -7.93 7.22 0.74
N HIS A 63 -8.29 7.12 2.02
CA HIS A 63 -7.32 6.85 3.08
C HIS A 63 -6.65 5.48 2.89
N THR A 64 -7.43 4.47 2.54
CA THR A 64 -6.89 3.14 2.27
C THR A 64 -5.88 3.19 1.13
N HIS A 65 -6.24 3.88 0.06
CA HIS A 65 -5.36 4.00 -1.10
C HIS A 65 -4.07 4.74 -0.74
N ALA A 66 -4.17 5.80 0.05
CA ALA A 66 -3.00 6.56 0.49
C ALA A 66 -2.05 5.70 1.34
N LEU A 67 -2.59 4.87 2.23
CA LEU A 67 -1.77 3.96 3.04
C LEU A 67 -1.09 2.90 2.18
N LEU A 68 -1.81 2.33 1.22
CA LEU A 68 -1.21 1.40 0.27
C LEU A 68 -0.11 2.08 -0.55
N GLY A 69 -0.34 3.33 -0.95
CA GLY A 69 0.65 4.11 -1.68
C GLY A 69 1.93 4.32 -0.88
N GLU A 70 1.80 4.54 0.42
CA GLU A 70 2.98 4.67 1.28
C GLU A 70 3.82 3.40 1.26
N VAL A 71 3.17 2.25 1.37
CA VAL A 71 3.88 0.96 1.33
C VAL A 71 4.55 0.77 -0.02
N LEU A 72 3.82 1.01 -1.10
CA LEU A 72 4.33 0.82 -2.46
C LEU A 72 5.41 1.83 -2.84
N ALA A 73 5.41 3.01 -2.22
CA ALA A 73 6.41 4.05 -2.53
C ALA A 73 7.84 3.56 -2.28
N PHE A 74 8.03 2.70 -1.29
CA PHE A 74 9.35 2.14 -1.01
C PHE A 74 9.77 1.14 -2.08
N ARG A 75 8.84 0.55 -2.79
CA ARG A 75 9.16 -0.36 -3.87
C ARG A 75 9.33 0.36 -5.20
N LEU A 76 8.40 1.24 -5.54
CA LEU A 76 8.43 1.97 -6.80
C LEU A 76 9.53 3.02 -6.80
N GLY A 77 9.82 3.64 -5.64
CA GLY A 77 10.87 4.63 -5.48
C GLY A 77 12.14 4.08 -4.87
N ARG A 78 12.37 2.78 -5.02
CA ARG A 78 13.50 2.09 -4.40
C ARG A 78 14.83 2.76 -4.71
N GLU A 79 15.05 3.12 -5.95
CA GLU A 79 16.31 3.73 -6.39
C GLU A 79 16.58 5.05 -5.66
N THR A 80 15.54 5.85 -5.48
CA THR A 80 15.66 7.11 -4.75
C THR A 80 16.10 6.86 -3.31
N ILE A 81 15.53 5.85 -2.65
CA ILE A 81 15.88 5.54 -1.27
C ILE A 81 17.33 5.08 -1.18
N LEU A 82 17.76 4.20 -2.08
CA LEU A 82 19.15 3.75 -2.08
C LEU A 82 20.13 4.90 -2.27
N LEU A 83 19.82 5.81 -3.20
CA LEU A 83 20.70 6.95 -3.45
C LEU A 83 20.72 7.92 -2.28
N ARG A 84 19.58 8.19 -1.68
CA ARG A 84 19.49 9.16 -0.58
C ARG A 84 20.07 8.64 0.72
N THR A 85 19.94 7.36 1.00
CA THR A 85 20.47 6.76 2.23
C THR A 85 21.90 6.30 2.10
N GLY A 86 22.37 6.06 0.89
CA GLY A 86 23.66 5.44 0.66
C GLY A 86 23.64 3.93 0.84
N TRP A 87 22.48 3.34 1.00
CA TRP A 87 22.38 1.87 1.13
C TRP A 87 22.70 1.20 -0.18
N ALA A 88 23.43 0.09 -0.10
CA ALA A 88 23.76 -0.70 -1.30
C ALA A 88 22.57 -1.52 -1.78
N GLN A 89 21.71 -1.95 -0.85
CA GLN A 89 20.56 -2.79 -1.18
C GLN A 89 19.57 -2.77 -0.02
N PHE A 90 18.38 -3.30 -0.25
CA PHE A 90 17.40 -3.56 0.81
C PHE A 90 17.62 -4.96 1.37
N ASP A 91 18.51 -5.09 2.34
CA ASP A 91 18.66 -6.33 3.08
C ASP A 91 17.59 -6.43 4.17
N GLN A 92 17.62 -7.50 4.95
CA GLN A 92 16.62 -7.73 5.98
C GLN A 92 16.62 -6.62 7.04
N GLN A 93 17.78 -6.13 7.42
CA GLN A 93 17.89 -5.06 8.42
C GLN A 93 17.29 -3.75 7.91
N LYS A 94 17.53 -3.43 6.63
CA LYS A 94 16.97 -2.23 6.01
C LYS A 94 15.45 -2.35 5.85
N ALA A 95 14.98 -3.54 5.44
CA ALA A 95 13.55 -3.81 5.34
C ALA A 95 12.86 -3.63 6.70
N GLU A 96 13.51 -4.03 7.78
CA GLU A 96 12.98 -3.86 9.12
C GLU A 96 12.85 -2.38 9.50
N GLN A 97 13.84 -1.57 9.16
CA GLN A 97 13.77 -0.13 9.40
C GLN A 97 12.61 0.52 8.63
N ILE A 98 12.44 0.14 7.38
CA ILE A 98 11.34 0.63 6.56
C ILE A 98 10.00 0.21 7.17
N PHE A 99 9.88 -1.04 7.59
CA PHE A 99 8.67 -1.56 8.21
C PHE A 99 8.30 -0.78 9.46
N GLN A 100 9.29 -0.45 10.31
CA GLN A 100 9.05 0.33 11.53
C GLN A 100 8.53 1.72 11.22
N VAL A 101 9.05 2.38 10.19
CA VAL A 101 8.57 3.70 9.78
C VAL A 101 7.13 3.61 9.29
N ILE A 102 6.84 2.65 8.42
CA ILE A 102 5.49 2.46 7.88
C ILE A 102 4.50 2.17 9.01
N THR A 103 4.86 1.28 9.92
CA THR A 103 4.00 0.91 11.05
C THR A 103 3.70 2.13 11.93
N CYS A 104 4.71 2.95 12.19
CA CYS A 104 4.55 4.17 12.97
C CYS A 104 3.56 5.12 12.30
N HIS A 105 3.69 5.32 10.99
CA HIS A 105 2.79 6.20 10.24
C HIS A 105 1.36 5.67 10.24
N ILE A 106 1.19 4.36 10.05
CA ILE A 106 -0.13 3.74 10.06
C ILE A 106 -0.80 3.95 11.43
N ASP A 107 -0.06 3.74 12.51
CA ASP A 107 -0.59 3.95 13.86
C ASP A 107 -1.07 5.38 14.05
N PHE A 108 -0.28 6.36 13.67
CA PHE A 108 -0.68 7.78 13.78
C PHE A 108 -1.91 8.09 12.95
N ILE A 109 -1.98 7.57 11.73
CA ILE A 109 -3.11 7.81 10.84
C ILE A 109 -4.38 7.18 11.41
N LEU A 110 -4.31 5.94 11.87
CA LEU A 110 -5.48 5.26 12.44
C LEU A 110 -5.97 5.98 13.70
N GLN A 111 -5.07 6.40 14.58
CA GLN A 111 -5.43 7.15 15.77
C GLN A 111 -6.06 8.49 15.42
N GLY A 112 -5.48 9.20 14.46
CA GLY A 112 -6.01 10.48 14.01
C GLY A 112 -7.40 10.37 13.40
N LEU A 113 -7.63 9.35 12.59
CA LEU A 113 -8.94 9.13 11.99
C LEU A 113 -9.98 8.73 13.04
N ALA A 114 -9.61 7.92 14.01
CA ALA A 114 -10.52 7.53 15.09
C ALA A 114 -10.91 8.73 15.93
N GLN A 115 -9.96 9.61 16.24
CA GLN A 115 -10.24 10.83 17.01
C GLN A 115 -11.18 11.77 16.26
N ARG A 116 -10.98 11.94 14.95
CA ARG A 116 -11.86 12.76 14.13
C ARG A 116 -13.28 12.21 14.09
N SER A 117 -13.40 10.90 14.01
CA SER A 117 -14.69 10.23 14.02
C SER A 117 -15.43 10.50 15.34
N LEU A 118 -14.73 10.48 16.47
CA LEU A 118 -15.31 10.74 17.78
C LEU A 118 -15.56 12.21 18.02
N GLY A 119 -14.76 13.09 17.43
CA GLY A 119 -14.85 14.54 17.64
C GLY A 119 -15.84 15.24 16.73
N SER A 120 -16.34 14.56 15.73
CA SER A 120 -17.31 15.12 14.81
C SER A 120 -18.73 14.67 15.19
#